data_af77921db91382509ffe113fddfea680
#
_entry.id   af77921db91382509ffe113fddfea680
#
_cell.length_a   1.000
_cell.length_b   1.000
_cell.length_c   1.000
_cell.angle_alpha   90.00
_cell.angle_beta   90.00
_cell.angle_gamma   90.00
#
_symmetry.space_group_name_H-M   'P 1'
#
loop_
_entity.id
_entity.type
_entity.pdbx_description
1 polymer ?
#
loop_
_entity_poly.entity_id
_entity_poly.type
_entity_poly.pdbx_seq_one_letter_code
_entity_poly.pdbx_strand_id
1 'polypeptide(L)'
;MLDTDDDYTTFDVLKDGIAVKTNINTSTNYLDPKGSTDSRYQIVTKQRGVPVDTTKAITPWKGLYTTLKLDRPDSTTFHGRTSTYSPNDCSVADADGDGELEIVVKWEPSYDADNSQGGFTGPTLFDCYKFDGTKLWRINMGHNIRSGAHYVPFVFYDFDGDGKAELMVKTAPGTTDGL
;
A
#
# COMPACT_ATOMS: atom_id res chain seq x y z
N MET A 1 16.27 8.61 4.72
CA MET A 1 16.37 8.79 6.20
C MET A 1 15.20 9.63 6.62
N LEU A 2 14.55 9.25 7.70
CA LEU A 2 13.53 10.06 8.35
C LEU A 2 14.20 11.08 9.27
N ASP A 3 13.49 12.16 9.61
CA ASP A 3 14.00 13.20 10.54
C ASP A 3 14.25 12.64 11.98
N THR A 4 13.63 11.49 12.26
CA THR A 4 13.78 10.74 13.52
C THR A 4 14.95 9.76 13.53
N ASP A 5 15.59 9.52 12.38
CA ASP A 5 16.76 8.63 12.32
C ASP A 5 17.96 9.30 13.02
N ASP A 6 18.78 8.48 13.71
CA ASP A 6 20.05 8.95 14.28
C ASP A 6 20.96 9.46 13.15
N ASP A 7 21.55 10.63 13.29
CA ASP A 7 22.49 11.25 12.33
C ASP A 7 23.65 10.31 11.90
N TYR A 8 23.93 9.30 12.70
CA TYR A 8 24.96 8.29 12.44
C TYR A 8 24.42 6.99 11.86
N THR A 9 23.15 6.99 11.38
CA THR A 9 22.57 5.82 10.70
C THR A 9 23.15 5.68 9.30
N THR A 10 23.61 4.50 8.97
CA THR A 10 24.11 4.14 7.63
C THR A 10 23.55 2.79 7.20
N PHE A 11 23.53 2.55 5.90
CA PHE A 11 23.02 1.30 5.34
C PHE A 11 24.06 0.61 4.49
N ASP A 12 24.16 -0.71 4.62
CA ASP A 12 24.89 -1.54 3.66
C ASP A 12 23.90 -2.32 2.81
N VAL A 13 24.24 -2.52 1.53
CA VAL A 13 23.52 -3.41 0.63
C VAL A 13 24.32 -4.69 0.47
N LEU A 14 23.73 -5.81 0.85
CA LEU A 14 24.29 -7.13 0.56
C LEU A 14 23.62 -7.71 -0.68
N LYS A 15 24.40 -8.35 -1.53
CA LYS A 15 23.96 -9.21 -2.62
C LYS A 15 24.54 -10.60 -2.43
N ASP A 16 23.66 -11.60 -2.36
CA ASP A 16 24.05 -13.00 -2.14
C ASP A 16 24.95 -13.18 -0.91
N GLY A 17 24.67 -12.39 0.15
CA GLY A 17 25.43 -12.38 1.41
C GLY A 17 26.72 -11.56 1.39
N ILE A 18 27.08 -10.95 0.25
CA ILE A 18 28.31 -10.15 0.10
C ILE A 18 27.97 -8.67 -0.02
N ALA A 19 28.65 -7.81 0.74
CA ALA A 19 28.42 -6.37 0.67
C ALA A 19 28.83 -5.81 -0.71
N VAL A 20 27.89 -5.24 -1.45
CA VAL A 20 28.12 -4.58 -2.75
C VAL A 20 28.17 -3.07 -2.63
N LYS A 21 27.61 -2.53 -1.56
CA LYS A 21 27.72 -1.12 -1.18
C LYS A 21 27.65 -0.98 0.34
N THR A 22 28.45 -0.11 0.90
CA THR A 22 28.51 0.10 2.36
C THR A 22 28.39 1.57 2.74
N ASN A 23 27.92 1.82 3.97
CA ASN A 23 27.84 3.13 4.58
C ASN A 23 27.09 4.18 3.75
N ILE A 24 25.98 3.78 3.15
CA ILE A 24 25.06 4.71 2.46
C ILE A 24 24.40 5.59 3.53
N ASN A 25 24.55 6.90 3.43
CA ASN A 25 23.94 7.88 4.34
C ASN A 25 23.42 9.14 3.61
N THR A 26 23.61 9.23 2.29
CA THR A 26 23.25 10.41 1.50
C THR A 26 22.14 10.15 0.50
N SER A 27 21.72 8.89 0.35
CA SER A 27 20.65 8.50 -0.58
C SER A 27 19.83 7.36 0.01
N THR A 28 18.59 7.25 -0.45
CA THR A 28 17.64 6.17 -0.10
C THR A 28 17.56 5.09 -1.18
N ASN A 29 18.49 5.07 -2.11
CA ASN A 29 18.53 4.12 -3.21
C ASN A 29 19.96 3.74 -3.56
N TYR A 30 20.11 2.60 -4.19
CA TYR A 30 21.38 2.12 -4.78
C TYR A 30 21.09 1.34 -6.05
N LEU A 31 21.76 1.69 -7.13
CA LEU A 31 21.72 0.93 -8.39
C LEU A 31 22.88 -0.07 -8.41
N ASP A 32 22.57 -1.37 -8.43
CA ASP A 32 23.57 -2.41 -8.67
C ASP A 32 23.71 -2.70 -10.17
N PRO A 33 24.78 -2.24 -10.84
CA PRO A 33 24.97 -2.46 -12.27
C PRO A 33 25.28 -3.92 -12.64
N LYS A 34 25.52 -4.77 -11.63
CA LYS A 34 25.80 -6.21 -11.78
C LYS A 34 24.70 -7.08 -11.19
N GLY A 35 23.55 -6.49 -10.90
CA GLY A 35 22.37 -7.19 -10.39
C GLY A 35 21.75 -8.10 -11.47
N SER A 36 21.07 -9.15 -11.02
CA SER A 36 20.26 -10.02 -11.86
C SER A 36 18.93 -10.33 -11.16
N THR A 37 17.99 -10.88 -11.90
CA THR A 37 16.68 -11.31 -11.33
C THR A 37 16.81 -12.46 -10.34
N ASP A 38 17.95 -13.16 -10.31
CA ASP A 38 18.22 -14.26 -9.39
C ASP A 38 19.04 -13.83 -8.17
N SER A 39 19.54 -12.58 -8.15
CA SER A 39 20.30 -12.04 -7.02
C SER A 39 19.39 -11.87 -5.80
N ARG A 40 19.94 -12.10 -4.62
CA ARG A 40 19.22 -11.91 -3.34
C ARG A 40 19.83 -10.74 -2.60
N TYR A 41 18.98 -9.78 -2.24
CA TYR A 41 19.41 -8.57 -1.58
C TYR A 41 18.92 -8.49 -0.15
N GLN A 42 19.75 -7.90 0.72
CA GLN A 42 19.44 -7.54 2.10
C GLN A 42 20.00 -6.15 2.37
N ILE A 43 19.33 -5.43 3.28
CA ILE A 43 19.83 -4.17 3.82
C ILE A 43 20.27 -4.40 5.25
N VAL A 44 21.47 -3.98 5.58
CA VAL A 44 21.98 -3.94 6.96
C VAL A 44 21.92 -2.51 7.43
N THR A 45 21.13 -2.25 8.45
CA THR A 45 21.09 -0.95 9.15
C THR A 45 22.19 -0.92 10.19
N LYS A 46 22.97 0.15 10.18
CA LYS A 46 24.04 0.38 11.17
C LYS A 46 23.79 1.69 11.92
N GLN A 47 24.03 1.67 13.21
CA GLN A 47 24.15 2.87 14.03
C GLN A 47 25.58 3.02 14.53
N ARG A 48 26.19 4.15 14.22
CA ARG A 48 27.61 4.43 14.57
C ARG A 48 28.57 3.33 14.11
N GLY A 49 28.31 2.75 12.92
CA GLY A 49 29.10 1.69 12.33
C GLY A 49 28.82 0.27 12.86
N VAL A 50 27.94 0.14 13.85
CA VAL A 50 27.53 -1.16 14.41
C VAL A 50 26.23 -1.64 13.75
N PRO A 51 26.16 -2.84 13.17
CA PRO A 51 24.91 -3.42 12.68
C PRO A 51 23.87 -3.54 13.80
N VAL A 52 22.66 -3.02 13.57
CA VAL A 52 21.54 -3.08 14.52
C VAL A 52 20.35 -3.86 13.96
N ASP A 53 20.24 -3.94 12.63
CA ASP A 53 19.19 -4.71 11.96
C ASP A 53 19.66 -5.23 10.60
N THR A 54 19.01 -6.29 10.11
CA THR A 54 19.23 -6.84 8.76
C THR A 54 17.90 -7.38 8.23
N THR A 55 17.47 -6.85 7.08
CA THR A 55 16.23 -7.28 6.45
C THR A 55 16.25 -8.75 6.03
N LYS A 56 15.06 -9.35 5.85
CA LYS A 56 14.95 -10.62 5.10
C LYS A 56 15.59 -10.46 3.72
N ALA A 57 16.13 -11.56 3.17
CA ALA A 57 16.64 -11.55 1.80
C ALA A 57 15.49 -11.58 0.79
N ILE A 58 15.47 -10.63 -0.12
CA ILE A 58 14.48 -10.53 -1.19
C ILE A 58 15.14 -10.72 -2.57
N THR A 59 14.35 -11.15 -3.54
CA THR A 59 14.75 -11.18 -4.96
C THR A 59 14.08 -10.04 -5.71
N PRO A 60 14.76 -9.41 -6.70
CA PRO A 60 14.12 -8.40 -7.55
C PRO A 60 12.96 -8.99 -8.36
N TRP A 61 12.04 -8.16 -8.72
CA TRP A 61 11.03 -8.51 -9.73
C TRP A 61 11.72 -8.85 -11.06
N LYS A 62 11.12 -9.77 -11.83
CA LYS A 62 11.64 -10.19 -13.14
C LYS A 62 11.58 -9.10 -14.22
N GLY A 63 10.91 -8.01 -13.96
CA GLY A 63 10.72 -6.88 -14.87
C GLY A 63 10.63 -5.56 -14.11
N LEU A 64 10.45 -4.47 -14.86
CA LEU A 64 10.32 -3.12 -14.30
C LEU A 64 9.00 -2.88 -13.56
N TYR A 65 8.05 -3.79 -13.69
CA TYR A 65 6.75 -3.77 -12.99
C TYR A 65 6.28 -5.19 -12.73
N THR A 66 5.37 -5.31 -11.78
CA THR A 66 4.57 -6.51 -11.55
C THR A 66 3.10 -6.21 -11.84
N THR A 67 2.33 -7.24 -12.16
CA THR A 67 0.89 -7.12 -12.42
C THR A 67 0.14 -7.77 -11.28
N LEU A 68 -0.71 -7.00 -10.63
CA LEU A 68 -1.65 -7.49 -9.63
C LEU A 68 -3.02 -7.66 -10.28
N LYS A 69 -3.57 -8.88 -10.21
CA LYS A 69 -4.94 -9.15 -10.65
C LYS A 69 -5.90 -8.77 -9.53
N LEU A 70 -6.69 -7.73 -9.77
CA LEU A 70 -7.72 -7.29 -8.84
C LEU A 70 -9.04 -8.03 -9.08
N ASP A 71 -9.76 -8.31 -7.99
CA ASP A 71 -11.13 -8.81 -7.99
C ASP A 71 -12.11 -7.63 -8.06
N ARG A 72 -12.43 -7.21 -9.31
CA ARG A 72 -13.32 -6.06 -9.52
C ARG A 72 -14.68 -6.30 -8.86
N PRO A 73 -15.16 -5.34 -8.04
CA PRO A 73 -16.48 -5.45 -7.42
C PRO A 73 -17.61 -5.58 -8.45
N ASP A 74 -18.63 -6.35 -8.10
CA ASP A 74 -19.87 -6.39 -8.87
C ASP A 74 -20.53 -5.01 -8.89
N SER A 75 -21.33 -4.75 -9.94
CA SER A 75 -22.09 -3.52 -10.03
C SER A 75 -23.13 -3.42 -8.91
N THR A 76 -23.31 -2.21 -8.38
CA THR A 76 -24.31 -1.92 -7.36
C THR A 76 -25.41 -1.03 -7.94
N THR A 77 -26.65 -1.25 -7.50
CA THR A 77 -27.78 -0.42 -7.94
C THR A 77 -28.41 0.25 -6.72
N PHE A 78 -28.56 1.57 -6.78
CA PHE A 78 -29.20 2.37 -5.76
C PHE A 78 -30.06 3.47 -6.39
N HIS A 79 -31.30 3.63 -5.93
CA HIS A 79 -32.28 4.56 -6.50
C HIS A 79 -32.40 4.49 -8.03
N GLY A 80 -32.41 3.27 -8.59
CA GLY A 80 -32.55 3.02 -10.02
C GLY A 80 -31.33 3.35 -10.86
N ARG A 81 -30.19 3.68 -10.25
CA ARG A 81 -28.91 3.91 -10.93
C ARG A 81 -27.91 2.81 -10.59
N THR A 82 -27.27 2.29 -11.61
CA THR A 82 -26.28 1.23 -11.48
C THR A 82 -24.88 1.81 -11.65
N SER A 83 -24.01 1.50 -10.68
CA SER A 83 -22.58 1.83 -10.71
C SER A 83 -21.77 0.57 -11.03
N THR A 84 -20.82 0.69 -11.91
CA THR A 84 -19.69 -0.20 -12.06
C THR A 84 -18.48 0.40 -11.35
N TYR A 85 -17.37 -0.32 -11.22
CA TYR A 85 -16.22 0.12 -10.44
C TYR A 85 -14.95 0.16 -11.28
N SER A 86 -14.10 1.14 -11.01
CA SER A 86 -12.75 1.24 -11.51
C SER A 86 -11.77 1.47 -10.35
N PRO A 87 -10.54 0.91 -10.40
CA PRO A 87 -9.54 1.23 -9.40
C PRO A 87 -9.15 2.72 -9.54
N ASN A 88 -8.99 3.38 -8.42
CA ASN A 88 -8.62 4.79 -8.32
C ASN A 88 -7.33 4.91 -7.49
N ASP A 89 -7.35 5.56 -6.32
CA ASP A 89 -6.19 5.70 -5.47
C ASP A 89 -5.79 4.38 -4.81
N CYS A 90 -4.50 4.24 -4.51
CA CYS A 90 -3.99 3.12 -3.72
C CYS A 90 -2.91 3.59 -2.74
N SER A 91 -2.68 2.80 -1.70
CA SER A 91 -1.60 2.96 -0.73
C SER A 91 -1.06 1.60 -0.32
N VAL A 92 0.19 1.55 0.15
CA VAL A 92 0.85 0.31 0.56
C VAL A 92 1.37 0.42 1.98
N ALA A 93 1.15 -0.63 2.77
CA ALA A 93 1.73 -0.84 4.09
C ALA A 93 1.59 -2.32 4.45
N ASP A 94 2.21 -2.76 5.53
CA ASP A 94 2.07 -4.12 6.06
C ASP A 94 0.74 -4.22 6.83
N ALA A 95 -0.26 -4.88 6.24
CA ALA A 95 -1.61 -4.97 6.80
C ALA A 95 -1.78 -6.08 7.85
N ASP A 96 -1.02 -7.15 7.77
CA ASP A 96 -1.17 -8.32 8.64
C ASP A 96 0.03 -8.57 9.55
N GLY A 97 1.09 -7.78 9.44
CA GLY A 97 2.26 -7.82 10.31
C GLY A 97 3.24 -8.93 9.95
N ASP A 98 3.20 -9.44 8.72
CA ASP A 98 4.10 -10.49 8.27
C ASP A 98 5.45 -9.97 7.74
N GLY A 99 5.59 -8.63 7.64
CA GLY A 99 6.78 -7.92 7.17
C GLY A 99 6.85 -7.78 5.66
N GLU A 100 5.80 -8.14 4.94
CA GLU A 100 5.60 -7.85 3.52
C GLU A 100 4.54 -6.76 3.37
N LEU A 101 4.52 -6.08 2.24
CA LEU A 101 3.57 -4.99 2.03
C LEU A 101 2.32 -5.51 1.33
N GLU A 102 1.16 -5.01 1.75
CA GLU A 102 -0.10 -5.12 1.07
C GLU A 102 -0.45 -3.81 0.37
N ILE A 103 -1.37 -3.89 -0.57
CA ILE A 103 -1.92 -2.73 -1.27
C ILE A 103 -3.41 -2.58 -0.96
N VAL A 104 -3.78 -1.40 -0.47
CA VAL A 104 -5.19 -0.98 -0.38
C VAL A 104 -5.56 -0.25 -1.66
N VAL A 105 -6.63 -0.69 -2.31
CA VAL A 105 -7.17 -0.13 -3.54
C VAL A 105 -8.53 0.48 -3.26
N LYS A 106 -8.69 1.77 -3.54
CA LYS A 106 -9.97 2.45 -3.56
C LYS A 106 -10.67 2.19 -4.89
N TRP A 107 -11.90 1.71 -4.84
CA TRP A 107 -12.75 1.50 -5.99
C TRP A 107 -13.73 2.66 -6.15
N GLU A 108 -13.61 3.37 -7.27
CA GLU A 108 -14.49 4.47 -7.63
C GLU A 108 -15.72 3.95 -8.38
N PRO A 109 -16.95 4.26 -7.91
CA PRO A 109 -18.16 3.94 -8.64
C PRO A 109 -18.30 4.82 -9.88
N SER A 110 -18.80 4.28 -10.99
CA SER A 110 -19.04 5.04 -12.23
C SER A 110 -20.15 6.11 -12.09
N TYR A 111 -20.99 5.97 -11.05
CA TYR A 111 -21.95 6.99 -10.67
C TYR A 111 -21.42 7.72 -9.43
N ASP A 112 -20.63 8.72 -9.68
CA ASP A 112 -20.04 9.64 -8.72
C ASP A 112 -20.52 11.08 -8.97
N ALA A 113 -20.29 11.99 -8.06
CA ALA A 113 -20.65 13.38 -8.22
C ALA A 113 -19.91 14.29 -7.25
N ASP A 114 -19.56 15.47 -7.69
CA ASP A 114 -19.03 16.54 -6.86
C ASP A 114 -20.04 17.03 -5.83
N ASN A 115 -19.59 17.64 -4.72
CA ASN A 115 -20.45 18.22 -3.68
C ASN A 115 -21.35 19.33 -4.19
N SER A 116 -20.97 20.01 -5.26
CA SER A 116 -21.79 21.03 -5.93
C SER A 116 -23.00 20.46 -6.66
N GLN A 117 -23.03 19.16 -6.91
CA GLN A 117 -24.11 18.45 -7.60
C GLN A 117 -25.03 17.79 -6.62
N GLY A 118 -26.34 17.84 -6.87
CA GLY A 118 -27.35 17.15 -6.08
C GLY A 118 -27.42 15.65 -6.41
N GLY A 119 -28.07 14.88 -5.54
CA GLY A 119 -28.38 13.47 -5.75
C GLY A 119 -27.45 12.52 -5.01
N PHE A 120 -27.67 11.23 -5.26
CA PHE A 120 -26.91 10.13 -4.65
C PHE A 120 -25.74 9.72 -5.54
N THR A 121 -24.75 9.07 -4.93
CA THR A 121 -23.63 8.41 -5.62
C THR A 121 -23.63 6.92 -5.32
N GLY A 122 -22.95 6.13 -6.14
CA GLY A 122 -22.61 4.76 -5.76
C GLY A 122 -21.68 4.74 -4.54
N PRO A 123 -21.60 3.64 -3.78
CA PRO A 123 -20.70 3.54 -2.64
C PRO A 123 -19.24 3.38 -3.12
N THR A 124 -18.31 4.09 -2.49
CA THR A 124 -16.88 3.77 -2.60
C THR A 124 -16.58 2.48 -1.85
N LEU A 125 -15.72 1.65 -2.41
CA LEU A 125 -15.23 0.43 -1.77
C LEU A 125 -13.71 0.51 -1.59
N PHE A 126 -13.20 -0.16 -0.57
CA PHE A 126 -11.77 -0.39 -0.37
C PHE A 126 -11.51 -1.88 -0.30
N ASP A 127 -10.51 -2.35 -1.04
CA ASP A 127 -10.01 -3.71 -0.95
C ASP A 127 -8.54 -3.69 -0.56
N CYS A 128 -8.13 -4.63 0.29
CA CYS A 128 -6.73 -4.91 0.57
C CYS A 128 -6.30 -6.20 -0.08
N TYR A 129 -5.13 -6.19 -0.70
CA TYR A 129 -4.57 -7.34 -1.41
C TYR A 129 -3.11 -7.56 -1.04
N LYS A 130 -2.71 -8.83 -0.93
CA LYS A 130 -1.31 -9.23 -1.05
C LYS A 130 -0.85 -9.10 -2.50
N PHE A 131 0.46 -8.96 -2.72
CA PHE A 131 1.01 -8.84 -4.08
C PHE A 131 0.90 -10.13 -4.92
N ASP A 132 0.50 -11.25 -4.33
CA ASP A 132 0.14 -12.48 -5.06
C ASP A 132 -1.32 -12.48 -5.59
N GLY A 133 -2.11 -11.46 -5.24
CA GLY A 133 -3.51 -11.30 -5.62
C GLY A 133 -4.52 -11.81 -4.59
N THR A 134 -4.05 -12.31 -3.45
CA THR A 134 -4.93 -12.71 -2.35
C THR A 134 -5.62 -11.49 -1.77
N LYS A 135 -6.95 -11.46 -1.80
CA LYS A 135 -7.73 -10.40 -1.17
C LYS A 135 -7.88 -10.69 0.33
N LEU A 136 -7.47 -9.74 1.18
CA LEU A 136 -7.56 -9.86 2.62
C LEU A 136 -8.92 -9.40 3.15
N TRP A 137 -9.41 -8.25 2.68
CA TRP A 137 -10.69 -7.70 3.11
C TRP A 137 -11.26 -6.72 2.10
N ARG A 138 -12.55 -6.42 2.25
CA ARG A 138 -13.28 -5.37 1.55
C ARG A 138 -14.07 -4.53 2.54
N ILE A 139 -14.01 -3.21 2.42
CA ILE A 139 -14.83 -2.27 3.16
C ILE A 139 -15.77 -1.57 2.17
N ASN A 140 -17.07 -1.56 2.48
CA ASN A 140 -18.06 -0.80 1.74
C ASN A 140 -18.42 0.46 2.52
N MET A 141 -18.14 1.65 1.96
CA MET A 141 -18.37 2.92 2.63
C MET A 141 -19.86 3.27 2.76
N GLY A 142 -20.72 2.54 2.04
CA GLY A 142 -22.17 2.76 2.06
C GLY A 142 -22.60 4.02 1.29
N HIS A 143 -23.91 4.24 1.25
CA HIS A 143 -24.50 5.33 0.47
C HIS A 143 -24.52 6.68 1.19
N ASN A 144 -24.18 6.72 2.47
CA ASN A 144 -24.11 7.95 3.27
C ASN A 144 -22.74 8.64 3.20
N ILE A 145 -21.80 8.05 2.51
CA ILE A 145 -20.52 8.64 2.11
C ILE A 145 -20.60 8.96 0.61
N ARG A 146 -20.37 10.24 0.28
CA ARG A 146 -20.38 10.68 -1.11
C ARG A 146 -19.12 10.22 -1.82
N SER A 147 -19.29 9.62 -2.99
CA SER A 147 -18.20 9.20 -3.87
C SER A 147 -17.88 10.27 -4.91
N GLY A 148 -16.62 10.35 -5.31
CA GLY A 148 -16.08 11.22 -6.34
C GLY A 148 -14.57 11.10 -6.38
N ALA A 149 -13.96 11.49 -7.49
CA ALA A 149 -12.52 11.30 -7.72
C ALA A 149 -11.64 11.91 -6.62
N HIS A 150 -12.11 13.00 -5.98
CA HIS A 150 -11.40 13.72 -4.92
C HIS A 150 -11.97 13.49 -3.53
N TYR A 151 -12.97 12.60 -3.41
CA TYR A 151 -13.64 12.32 -2.14
C TYR A 151 -13.16 11.01 -1.54
N VAL A 152 -13.48 10.84 -0.25
CA VAL A 152 -13.08 9.68 0.54
C VAL A 152 -11.55 9.51 0.56
N PRO A 153 -10.81 10.59 0.96
CA PRO A 153 -9.38 10.44 1.19
C PRO A 153 -9.14 9.46 2.32
N PHE A 154 -8.05 8.74 2.25
CA PHE A 154 -7.66 7.75 3.26
C PHE A 154 -6.16 7.77 3.51
N VAL A 155 -5.75 7.26 4.66
CA VAL A 155 -4.36 7.00 5.02
C VAL A 155 -4.27 5.55 5.47
N PHE A 156 -3.25 4.85 5.00
CA PHE A 156 -2.97 3.47 5.37
C PHE A 156 -1.55 3.42 5.94
N TYR A 157 -1.43 3.22 7.25
CA TYR A 157 -0.19 3.35 7.98
C TYR A 157 -0.31 2.68 9.36
N ASP A 158 0.80 2.20 9.90
CA ASP A 158 0.89 1.72 11.28
C ASP A 158 0.92 2.93 12.23
N PHE A 159 -0.23 3.28 12.80
CA PHE A 159 -0.38 4.48 13.62
C PHE A 159 -0.02 4.26 15.10
N ASP A 160 -0.12 3.04 15.59
CA ASP A 160 0.15 2.73 16.98
C ASP A 160 1.48 1.99 17.22
N GLY A 161 2.19 1.63 16.14
CA GLY A 161 3.52 1.03 16.17
C GLY A 161 3.52 -0.46 16.50
N ASP A 162 2.40 -1.15 16.29
CA ASP A 162 2.27 -2.59 16.56
C ASP A 162 2.80 -3.48 15.42
N GLY A 163 3.20 -2.88 14.31
CA GLY A 163 3.73 -3.55 13.13
C GLY A 163 2.67 -3.92 12.11
N LYS A 164 1.41 -3.48 12.29
CA LYS A 164 0.31 -3.64 11.35
C LYS A 164 -0.25 -2.29 10.97
N ALA A 165 -0.64 -2.14 9.72
CA ALA A 165 -1.18 -0.90 9.24
C ALA A 165 -2.70 -0.82 9.41
N GLU A 166 -3.19 0.31 9.94
CA GLU A 166 -4.58 0.67 10.00
C GLU A 166 -5.01 1.48 8.78
N LEU A 167 -6.26 1.31 8.38
CA LEU A 167 -6.91 2.17 7.41
C LEU A 167 -7.68 3.29 8.13
N MET A 168 -7.18 4.52 8.07
CA MET A 168 -7.88 5.70 8.54
C MET A 168 -8.70 6.29 7.40
N VAL A 169 -10.02 6.29 7.55
CA VAL A 169 -10.97 6.84 6.56
C VAL A 169 -12.22 7.38 7.26
N LYS A 170 -12.85 8.40 6.66
CA LYS A 170 -14.13 8.92 7.17
C LYS A 170 -15.25 7.91 6.92
N THR A 171 -15.99 7.55 7.95
CA THR A 171 -17.14 6.64 7.90
C THR A 171 -18.47 7.34 8.15
N ALA A 172 -19.58 6.67 7.87
CA ALA A 172 -20.94 7.08 8.18
C ALA A 172 -21.80 5.85 8.48
N PRO A 173 -23.02 6.02 9.06
CA PRO A 173 -23.95 4.91 9.20
C PRO A 173 -24.17 4.19 7.86
N GLY A 174 -24.04 2.87 7.83
CA GLY A 174 -24.12 2.05 6.62
C GLY A 174 -22.76 1.68 6.03
N THR A 175 -21.63 2.16 6.59
CA THR A 175 -20.31 1.58 6.32
C THR A 175 -20.24 0.18 6.92
N THR A 176 -19.79 -0.78 6.12
CA THR A 176 -19.61 -2.19 6.54
C THR A 176 -18.24 -2.67 6.13
N ASP A 177 -17.64 -3.48 6.98
CA ASP A 177 -16.45 -4.25 6.72
C ASP A 177 -16.82 -5.74 6.60
N GLY A 178 -16.01 -6.47 5.88
CA GLY A 178 -16.17 -7.91 5.74
C GLY A 178 -15.67 -8.41 4.39
N LEU A 179 -15.39 -9.69 4.38
CA LEU A 179 -15.17 -10.51 3.18
C LEU A 179 -16.49 -11.05 2.67
#